data_c89d898c8d49161a3fb0d9cea73df2fa
#
_entry.id   c89d898c8d49161a3fb0d9cea73df2fa
#
_cell.length_a   1.000
_cell.length_b   1.000
_cell.length_c   1.000
_cell.angle_alpha   90.00
_cell.angle_beta   90.00
_cell.angle_gamma   90.00
#
_symmetry.space_group_name_H-M   'P 1'
#
loop_
_entity.id
_entity.type
_entity.pdbx_description
1 polymer ?
#
loop_
_entity_poly.entity_id
_entity_poly.type
_entity_poly.pdbx_seq_one_letter_code
_entity_poly.pdbx_strand_id
1 'polypeptide(L)'
;MTGAPPGPLEGVRVVELGGIGPTPFAGMYLAELGADVVRVDRPGESNPLAVAGGLRRSRPSIVVDLKGEAGRAVVQRLVDEADVLLEGYRPGVVERLGLGPEECLARNPRLVLARMTGWGQTGPWAGRAGHDITYAAVSGTLHAFGPAERPVAPVPLIGDFAGGSMYVVAGVLAALVARGTTGRGQVVDAAMVDGAAHLLTMVHGLVGAGAWQDERAANLLDGGAPFYDVYECADGRFVAVGALEPAFWAELVHGLGVAVEGEQYDVAVWPAHRAAFSAAFRSRTRDEWAAAFEGTDACVAPVLSLTEAPHHPHLVERGTFAPGPGGKLVPRTGPRLSGTPVRDPGPEPAPGADTTAYLLAHGFSADEVAALRAAGAVVQT
;
A
#
# COMPACT_ATOMS: atom_id res chain seq x y z
N MET A 1 34.92 7.71 -2.95
CA MET A 1 33.49 7.54 -3.33
C MET A 1 32.72 7.18 -2.06
N THR A 2 32.15 8.18 -1.41
CA THR A 2 31.21 7.93 -0.29
C THR A 2 29.89 7.51 -0.92
N GLY A 3 29.74 6.20 -1.15
CA GLY A 3 28.45 5.64 -1.59
C GLY A 3 27.36 5.97 -0.56
N ALA A 4 26.13 6.13 -1.01
CA ALA A 4 24.99 6.21 -0.09
C ALA A 4 25.02 5.01 0.87
N PRO A 5 24.64 5.19 2.15
CA PRO A 5 24.62 4.08 3.08
C PRO A 5 23.68 2.97 2.56
N PRO A 6 24.00 1.69 2.84
CA PRO A 6 23.18 0.57 2.39
C PRO A 6 21.77 0.66 2.97
N GLY A 7 20.78 0.29 2.16
CA GLY A 7 19.40 0.15 2.63
C GLY A 7 19.22 -1.05 3.58
N PRO A 8 18.10 -1.13 4.31
CA PRO A 8 17.89 -2.20 5.28
C PRO A 8 17.82 -3.61 4.65
N LEU A 9 17.51 -3.72 3.36
CA LEU A 9 17.46 -4.98 2.62
C LEU A 9 18.62 -5.16 1.62
N GLU A 10 19.74 -4.46 1.83
CA GLU A 10 20.92 -4.65 0.98
C GLU A 10 21.33 -6.12 0.95
N GLY A 11 21.56 -6.64 -0.26
CA GLY A 11 21.92 -8.05 -0.49
C GLY A 11 20.74 -9.03 -0.52
N VAL A 12 19.51 -8.58 -0.28
CA VAL A 12 18.30 -9.40 -0.49
C VAL A 12 17.88 -9.33 -1.95
N ARG A 13 17.78 -10.49 -2.61
CA ARG A 13 17.34 -10.64 -4.01
C ARG A 13 15.87 -11.03 -4.11
N VAL A 14 15.10 -10.29 -4.90
CA VAL A 14 13.66 -10.49 -5.09
C VAL A 14 13.33 -10.66 -6.57
N VAL A 15 12.68 -11.74 -6.93
CA VAL A 15 12.05 -11.91 -8.23
C VAL A 15 10.56 -11.59 -8.08
N GLU A 16 10.09 -10.52 -8.73
CA GLU A 16 8.68 -10.15 -8.76
C GLU A 16 8.05 -10.62 -10.07
N LEU A 17 7.04 -11.47 -10.01
CA LEU A 17 6.23 -11.80 -11.18
C LEU A 17 5.23 -10.67 -11.43
N GLY A 18 5.29 -10.08 -12.61
CA GLY A 18 4.52 -8.90 -12.98
C GLY A 18 3.02 -9.05 -12.79
N GLY A 19 2.39 -7.98 -12.32
CA GLY A 19 0.98 -7.89 -12.06
C GLY A 19 0.52 -6.43 -12.07
N ILE A 20 -0.65 -6.15 -11.52
CA ILE A 20 -1.21 -4.79 -11.34
C ILE A 20 -1.48 -4.53 -9.87
N GLY A 21 -1.44 -3.25 -9.48
CA GLY A 21 -1.82 -2.79 -8.13
C GLY A 21 -0.88 -3.28 -7.02
N PRO A 22 -1.37 -4.17 -6.15
CA PRO A 22 -0.72 -4.45 -4.88
C PRO A 22 0.63 -5.17 -4.98
N THR A 23 0.79 -6.16 -5.88
CA THR A 23 2.09 -6.83 -6.05
C THR A 23 3.20 -5.88 -6.51
N PRO A 24 2.99 -5.05 -7.56
CA PRO A 24 3.93 -4.01 -7.94
C PRO A 24 4.25 -3.01 -6.83
N PHE A 25 3.29 -2.64 -6.00
CA PHE A 25 3.54 -1.77 -4.86
C PHE A 25 4.49 -2.44 -3.85
N ALA A 26 4.26 -3.71 -3.52
CA ALA A 26 5.14 -4.46 -2.61
C ALA A 26 6.56 -4.60 -3.17
N GLY A 27 6.70 -4.90 -4.47
CA GLY A 27 8.01 -4.97 -5.14
C GLY A 27 8.74 -3.63 -5.15
N MET A 28 8.04 -2.54 -5.45
CA MET A 28 8.57 -1.17 -5.36
C MET A 28 9.04 -0.85 -3.92
N TYR A 29 8.21 -1.17 -2.94
CA TYR A 29 8.52 -0.91 -1.54
C TYR A 29 9.78 -1.67 -1.09
N LEU A 30 9.91 -2.96 -1.44
CA LEU A 30 11.11 -3.76 -1.13
C LEU A 30 12.36 -3.19 -1.83
N ALA A 31 12.23 -2.73 -3.09
CA ALA A 31 13.32 -2.10 -3.82
C ALA A 31 13.79 -0.79 -3.15
N GLU A 32 12.85 0.05 -2.72
CA GLU A 32 13.16 1.31 -2.03
C GLU A 32 13.68 1.08 -0.60
N LEU A 33 13.41 -0.09 0.02
CA LEU A 33 14.10 -0.56 1.22
C LEU A 33 15.51 -1.10 0.96
N GLY A 34 15.97 -1.15 -0.28
CA GLY A 34 17.34 -1.53 -0.62
C GLY A 34 17.52 -2.92 -1.23
N ALA A 35 16.46 -3.73 -1.35
CA ALA A 35 16.55 -5.02 -2.01
C ALA A 35 16.92 -4.88 -3.51
N ASP A 36 17.58 -5.92 -4.04
CA ASP A 36 17.79 -6.12 -5.48
C ASP A 36 16.54 -6.82 -6.05
N VAL A 37 15.62 -6.01 -6.57
CA VAL A 37 14.33 -6.49 -7.08
C VAL A 37 14.34 -6.45 -8.60
N VAL A 38 14.02 -7.57 -9.25
CA VAL A 38 13.73 -7.61 -10.69
C VAL A 38 12.24 -7.87 -10.92
N ARG A 39 11.64 -7.06 -11.77
CA ARG A 39 10.27 -7.27 -12.24
C ARG A 39 10.28 -8.06 -13.53
N VAL A 40 9.60 -9.21 -13.53
CA VAL A 40 9.38 -10.07 -14.68
C VAL A 40 8.02 -9.73 -15.30
N ASP A 41 8.01 -8.97 -16.38
CA ASP A 41 6.83 -8.64 -17.15
C ASP A 41 6.54 -9.68 -18.24
N ARG A 42 5.28 -9.78 -18.67
CA ARG A 42 4.89 -10.64 -19.80
C ARG A 42 5.03 -9.90 -21.13
N PRO A 43 5.28 -10.60 -22.25
CA PRO A 43 5.24 -9.99 -23.57
C PRO A 43 3.88 -9.34 -23.86
N GLY A 44 3.89 -8.13 -24.43
CA GLY A 44 2.66 -7.44 -24.86
C GLY A 44 1.80 -6.89 -23.71
N GLU A 45 2.38 -6.64 -22.54
CA GLU A 45 1.64 -5.97 -21.46
C GLU A 45 1.19 -4.56 -21.88
N SER A 46 -0.12 -4.37 -21.96
CA SER A 46 -0.75 -3.13 -22.40
C SER A 46 -1.79 -2.58 -21.39
N ASN A 47 -1.93 -3.22 -20.23
CA ASN A 47 -2.87 -2.73 -19.23
C ASN A 47 -2.43 -1.34 -18.71
N PRO A 48 -3.24 -0.26 -18.90
CA PRO A 48 -2.87 1.07 -18.45
C PRO A 48 -2.55 1.15 -16.95
N LEU A 49 -3.25 0.37 -16.11
CA LEU A 49 -3.01 0.34 -14.66
C LEU A 49 -1.68 -0.34 -14.31
N ALA A 50 -1.21 -1.28 -15.16
CA ALA A 50 0.09 -1.90 -14.99
C ALA A 50 1.23 -0.97 -15.44
N VAL A 51 0.96 -0.06 -16.39
CA VAL A 51 1.98 0.77 -17.05
C VAL A 51 2.08 2.18 -16.46
N ALA A 52 0.97 2.79 -16.08
CA ALA A 52 0.89 4.23 -15.77
C ALA A 52 0.86 4.58 -14.27
N GLY A 53 0.85 3.60 -13.37
CA GLY A 53 0.57 3.83 -11.95
C GLY A 53 1.75 4.28 -11.08
N GLY A 54 2.95 4.53 -11.64
CA GLY A 54 4.14 4.89 -10.87
C GLY A 54 4.67 3.77 -9.96
N LEU A 55 4.08 2.58 -10.03
CA LEU A 55 4.41 1.42 -9.18
C LEU A 55 5.55 0.56 -9.76
N ARG A 56 6.05 0.92 -10.95
CA ARG A 56 7.15 0.19 -11.63
C ARG A 56 8.52 0.76 -11.33
N ARG A 57 8.58 1.89 -10.65
CA ARG A 57 9.81 2.63 -10.35
C ARG A 57 10.76 1.83 -9.47
N SER A 58 12.00 2.29 -9.42
CA SER A 58 13.06 1.86 -8.49
C SER A 58 13.61 0.46 -8.70
N ARG A 59 13.23 -0.24 -9.79
CA ARG A 59 13.73 -1.58 -10.10
C ARG A 59 13.74 -1.87 -11.61
N PRO A 60 14.70 -2.72 -12.08
CA PRO A 60 14.76 -3.15 -13.48
C PRO A 60 13.53 -3.97 -13.88
N SER A 61 13.19 -3.88 -15.18
CA SER A 61 12.12 -4.65 -15.82
C SER A 61 12.70 -5.53 -16.92
N ILE A 62 12.42 -6.83 -16.84
CA ILE A 62 12.69 -7.80 -17.88
C ILE A 62 11.38 -8.37 -18.45
N VAL A 63 11.33 -8.69 -19.72
CA VAL A 63 10.18 -9.35 -20.33
C VAL A 63 10.51 -10.80 -20.64
N VAL A 64 9.71 -11.72 -20.08
CA VAL A 64 9.89 -13.17 -20.24
C VAL A 64 8.55 -13.83 -20.57
N ASP A 65 8.56 -14.70 -21.61
CA ASP A 65 7.39 -15.50 -21.94
C ASP A 65 7.31 -16.77 -21.07
N LEU A 66 6.56 -16.68 -20.00
CA LEU A 66 6.35 -17.80 -19.06
C LEU A 66 5.48 -18.94 -19.65
N LYS A 67 4.86 -18.76 -20.83
CA LYS A 67 4.13 -19.84 -21.49
C LYS A 67 5.08 -20.84 -22.13
N GLY A 68 6.25 -20.37 -22.62
CA GLY A 68 7.29 -21.19 -23.19
C GLY A 68 8.20 -21.83 -22.12
N GLU A 69 8.72 -23.03 -22.42
CA GLU A 69 9.64 -23.75 -21.52
C GLU A 69 10.94 -22.96 -21.29
N ALA A 70 11.52 -22.39 -22.35
CA ALA A 70 12.74 -21.60 -22.26
C ALA A 70 12.58 -20.36 -21.37
N GLY A 71 11.43 -19.66 -21.44
CA GLY A 71 11.14 -18.53 -20.55
C GLY A 71 10.97 -18.95 -19.09
N ARG A 72 10.27 -20.07 -18.83
CA ARG A 72 10.18 -20.61 -17.47
C ARG A 72 11.55 -20.96 -16.90
N ALA A 73 12.42 -21.60 -17.70
CA ALA A 73 13.78 -21.93 -17.29
C ALA A 73 14.61 -20.69 -16.91
N VAL A 74 14.42 -19.56 -17.59
CA VAL A 74 15.05 -18.29 -17.22
C VAL A 74 14.63 -17.88 -15.82
N VAL A 75 13.31 -17.84 -15.53
CA VAL A 75 12.82 -17.42 -14.23
C VAL A 75 13.17 -18.41 -13.13
N GLN A 76 13.12 -19.71 -13.39
CA GLN A 76 13.58 -20.74 -12.44
C GLN A 76 15.03 -20.52 -12.04
N ARG A 77 15.95 -20.24 -13.00
CA ARG A 77 17.35 -19.95 -12.71
C ARG A 77 17.51 -18.68 -11.85
N LEU A 78 16.73 -17.63 -12.10
CA LEU A 78 16.74 -16.43 -11.25
C LEU A 78 16.23 -16.74 -9.83
N VAL A 79 15.20 -17.58 -9.70
CA VAL A 79 14.61 -17.99 -8.40
C VAL A 79 15.54 -18.89 -7.59
N ASP A 80 16.38 -19.70 -8.26
CA ASP A 80 17.37 -20.53 -7.58
C ASP A 80 18.36 -19.73 -6.72
N GLU A 81 18.63 -18.48 -7.12
CA GLU A 81 19.51 -17.56 -6.42
C GLU A 81 18.78 -16.45 -5.64
N ALA A 82 17.44 -16.42 -5.72
CA ALA A 82 16.65 -15.41 -5.05
C ALA A 82 16.43 -15.70 -3.56
N ASP A 83 16.25 -14.66 -2.78
CA ASP A 83 15.78 -14.74 -1.41
C ASP A 83 14.26 -14.78 -1.33
N VAL A 84 13.60 -14.09 -2.28
CA VAL A 84 12.15 -13.93 -2.33
C VAL A 84 11.65 -14.11 -3.76
N LEU A 85 10.59 -14.91 -3.92
CA LEU A 85 9.73 -14.90 -5.11
C LEU A 85 8.41 -14.24 -4.70
N LEU A 86 8.09 -13.10 -5.30
CA LEU A 86 6.85 -12.36 -5.06
C LEU A 86 5.91 -12.54 -6.25
N GLU A 87 4.70 -13.05 -6.00
CA GLU A 87 3.69 -13.28 -7.03
C GLU A 87 2.29 -12.85 -6.58
N GLY A 88 1.43 -12.50 -7.54
CA GLY A 88 0.05 -12.08 -7.30
C GLY A 88 -0.95 -12.76 -8.24
N TYR A 89 -0.63 -13.95 -8.74
CA TYR A 89 -1.52 -14.70 -9.62
C TYR A 89 -2.59 -15.47 -8.81
N ARG A 90 -3.65 -15.87 -9.49
CA ARG A 90 -4.66 -16.74 -8.88
C ARG A 90 -4.04 -18.10 -8.50
N PRO A 91 -4.55 -18.73 -7.41
CA PRO A 91 -4.09 -20.06 -7.02
C PRO A 91 -4.02 -21.06 -8.18
N GLY A 92 -2.97 -21.86 -8.22
CA GLY A 92 -2.72 -22.85 -9.26
C GLY A 92 -2.06 -22.30 -10.52
N VAL A 93 -1.86 -20.99 -10.68
CA VAL A 93 -1.20 -20.42 -11.87
C VAL A 93 0.31 -20.69 -11.83
N VAL A 94 0.99 -20.33 -10.76
CA VAL A 94 2.44 -20.52 -10.63
C VAL A 94 2.81 -22.01 -10.61
N GLU A 95 1.96 -22.86 -10.05
CA GLU A 95 2.12 -24.32 -10.08
C GLU A 95 2.14 -24.84 -11.53
N ARG A 96 1.19 -24.41 -12.37
CA ARG A 96 1.19 -24.77 -13.81
C ARG A 96 2.38 -24.24 -14.58
N LEU A 97 3.03 -23.19 -14.08
CA LEU A 97 4.25 -22.62 -14.66
C LEU A 97 5.54 -23.32 -14.16
N GLY A 98 5.44 -24.29 -13.23
CA GLY A 98 6.59 -24.90 -12.58
C GLY A 98 7.36 -23.93 -11.67
N LEU A 99 6.64 -22.93 -11.13
CA LEU A 99 7.14 -21.93 -10.19
C LEU A 99 6.35 -21.98 -8.87
N GLY A 100 5.67 -23.11 -8.62
CA GLY A 100 4.91 -23.35 -7.40
C GLY A 100 5.80 -23.60 -6.18
N PRO A 101 5.19 -23.59 -4.98
CA PRO A 101 5.94 -23.79 -3.74
C PRO A 101 6.76 -25.08 -3.69
N GLU A 102 6.21 -26.19 -4.18
CA GLU A 102 6.85 -27.49 -4.14
C GLU A 102 8.13 -27.47 -4.97
N GLU A 103 8.04 -27.03 -6.22
CA GLU A 103 9.18 -26.99 -7.15
C GLU A 103 10.24 -25.97 -6.71
N CYS A 104 9.80 -24.77 -6.33
CA CYS A 104 10.73 -23.70 -5.96
C CYS A 104 11.47 -24.02 -4.66
N LEU A 105 10.79 -24.52 -3.63
CA LEU A 105 11.42 -24.85 -2.34
C LEU A 105 12.28 -26.12 -2.39
N ALA A 106 11.99 -27.05 -3.31
CA ALA A 106 12.87 -28.20 -3.58
C ALA A 106 14.21 -27.76 -4.19
N ARG A 107 14.19 -26.74 -5.05
CA ARG A 107 15.39 -26.18 -5.70
C ARG A 107 16.14 -25.20 -4.80
N ASN A 108 15.40 -24.33 -4.10
CA ASN A 108 15.95 -23.33 -3.19
C ASN A 108 15.23 -23.42 -1.82
N PRO A 109 15.71 -24.28 -0.90
CA PRO A 109 15.08 -24.44 0.42
C PRO A 109 15.10 -23.19 1.31
N ARG A 110 15.82 -22.14 0.90
CA ARG A 110 15.91 -20.87 1.60
C ARG A 110 14.98 -19.80 1.05
N LEU A 111 14.28 -20.08 -0.06
CA LEU A 111 13.38 -19.14 -0.72
C LEU A 111 12.19 -18.79 0.18
N VAL A 112 11.86 -17.51 0.27
CA VAL A 112 10.56 -17.03 0.75
C VAL A 112 9.66 -16.86 -0.45
N LEU A 113 8.62 -17.68 -0.58
CA LEU A 113 7.64 -17.57 -1.66
C LEU A 113 6.44 -16.78 -1.17
N ALA A 114 6.35 -15.51 -1.55
CA ALA A 114 5.33 -14.57 -1.11
C ALA A 114 4.18 -14.51 -2.14
N ARG A 115 3.02 -14.97 -1.73
CA ARG A 115 1.80 -15.10 -2.55
C ARG A 115 0.76 -14.08 -2.08
N MET A 116 0.46 -13.09 -2.91
CA MET A 116 -0.53 -12.08 -2.58
C MET A 116 -1.76 -12.22 -3.47
N THR A 117 -2.88 -12.57 -2.87
CA THR A 117 -4.16 -12.79 -3.56
C THR A 117 -5.31 -12.05 -2.89
N GLY A 118 -6.41 -11.90 -3.59
CA GLY A 118 -7.60 -11.25 -3.02
C GLY A 118 -8.26 -12.08 -1.92
N TRP A 119 -8.38 -13.40 -2.16
CA TRP A 119 -9.17 -14.31 -1.33
C TRP A 119 -8.36 -15.37 -0.58
N GLY A 120 -7.03 -15.36 -0.67
CA GLY A 120 -6.15 -16.39 -0.13
C GLY A 120 -5.96 -17.59 -1.06
N GLN A 121 -5.09 -18.50 -0.63
CA GLN A 121 -4.79 -19.73 -1.38
C GLN A 121 -5.85 -20.82 -1.17
N THR A 122 -6.67 -20.69 -0.13
CA THR A 122 -7.69 -21.68 0.27
C THR A 122 -9.05 -21.02 0.43
N GLY A 123 -10.08 -21.83 0.68
CA GLY A 123 -11.44 -21.37 0.84
C GLY A 123 -12.24 -21.33 -0.46
N PRO A 124 -13.57 -21.20 -0.36
CA PRO A 124 -14.49 -21.36 -1.50
C PRO A 124 -14.36 -20.26 -2.57
N TRP A 125 -13.72 -19.14 -2.25
CA TRP A 125 -13.55 -18.02 -3.16
C TRP A 125 -12.09 -17.87 -3.68
N ALA A 126 -11.17 -18.71 -3.28
CA ALA A 126 -9.74 -18.62 -3.68
C ALA A 126 -9.54 -18.47 -5.20
N GLY A 127 -10.32 -19.16 -6.02
CA GLY A 127 -10.27 -19.07 -7.48
C GLY A 127 -11.08 -17.93 -8.11
N ARG A 128 -11.83 -17.15 -7.33
CA ARG A 128 -12.69 -16.09 -7.86
C ARG A 128 -11.91 -14.84 -8.25
N ALA A 129 -12.42 -14.11 -9.23
CA ALA A 129 -11.98 -12.74 -9.51
C ALA A 129 -12.44 -11.81 -8.38
N GLY A 130 -11.68 -10.74 -8.16
CA GLY A 130 -12.01 -9.68 -7.24
C GLY A 130 -11.08 -8.49 -7.41
N HIS A 131 -11.45 -7.38 -6.82
CA HIS A 131 -10.67 -6.16 -6.70
C HIS A 131 -10.87 -5.58 -5.32
N ASP A 132 -10.08 -4.57 -4.91
CA ASP A 132 -10.09 -3.94 -3.59
C ASP A 132 -11.48 -3.81 -2.97
N ILE A 133 -12.41 -3.18 -3.68
CA ILE A 133 -13.77 -2.92 -3.19
C ILE A 133 -14.51 -4.22 -2.81
N THR A 134 -14.25 -5.33 -3.49
CA THR A 134 -14.91 -6.61 -3.19
C THR A 134 -14.29 -7.31 -1.98
N TYR A 135 -12.98 -7.16 -1.78
CA TYR A 135 -12.29 -7.64 -0.57
C TYR A 135 -12.72 -6.82 0.64
N ALA A 136 -12.76 -5.49 0.49
CA ALA A 136 -13.27 -4.58 1.51
C ALA A 136 -14.74 -4.85 1.87
N ALA A 137 -15.58 -5.21 0.89
CA ALA A 137 -16.98 -5.54 1.14
C ALA A 137 -17.15 -6.79 2.00
N VAL A 138 -16.40 -7.85 1.71
CA VAL A 138 -16.54 -9.13 2.42
C VAL A 138 -15.84 -9.11 3.78
N SER A 139 -14.78 -8.34 3.95
CA SER A 139 -14.09 -8.18 5.23
C SER A 139 -14.85 -7.31 6.25
N GLY A 140 -15.94 -6.64 5.85
CA GLY A 140 -16.67 -5.67 6.68
C GLY A 140 -16.12 -4.25 6.61
N THR A 141 -14.91 -4.03 6.07
CA THR A 141 -14.30 -2.69 6.04
C THR A 141 -15.12 -1.70 5.23
N LEU A 142 -15.68 -2.11 4.08
CA LEU A 142 -16.51 -1.22 3.27
C LEU A 142 -17.80 -0.80 4.01
N HIS A 143 -18.35 -1.69 4.86
CA HIS A 143 -19.52 -1.35 5.67
C HIS A 143 -19.24 -0.22 6.65
N ALA A 144 -18.03 -0.13 7.19
CA ALA A 144 -17.65 0.86 8.18
C ALA A 144 -17.42 2.28 7.61
N PHE A 145 -17.34 2.45 6.27
CA PHE A 145 -17.02 3.74 5.65
C PHE A 145 -18.22 4.41 4.98
N GLY A 146 -18.41 5.68 5.25
CA GLY A 146 -19.39 6.54 4.59
C GLY A 146 -20.54 6.99 5.48
N PRO A 147 -21.45 7.81 4.94
CA PRO A 147 -22.64 8.27 5.64
C PRO A 147 -23.62 7.12 5.91
N ALA A 148 -24.59 7.38 6.79
CA ALA A 148 -25.60 6.38 7.20
C ALA A 148 -26.32 5.72 6.02
N GLU A 149 -26.63 6.51 4.97
CA GLU A 149 -27.45 6.11 3.84
C GLU A 149 -26.81 5.04 2.96
N ARG A 150 -25.46 5.08 2.81
CA ARG A 150 -24.75 4.09 1.98
C ARG A 150 -23.27 4.02 2.29
N PRO A 151 -22.62 2.85 2.11
CA PRO A 151 -21.16 2.78 2.14
C PRO A 151 -20.56 3.57 0.97
N VAL A 152 -19.37 4.17 1.21
CA VAL A 152 -18.59 4.91 0.21
C VAL A 152 -17.39 4.07 -0.19
N ALA A 153 -17.21 3.86 -1.51
CA ALA A 153 -16.05 3.18 -2.04
C ALA A 153 -14.80 4.05 -1.82
N PRO A 154 -13.86 3.64 -0.98
CA PRO A 154 -12.56 4.30 -0.91
C PRO A 154 -11.79 4.04 -2.22
N VAL A 155 -10.76 4.83 -2.49
CA VAL A 155 -9.73 4.44 -3.46
C VAL A 155 -9.09 3.12 -2.98
N PRO A 156 -8.41 2.34 -3.84
CA PRO A 156 -7.95 0.97 -3.49
C PRO A 156 -6.84 0.95 -2.43
N LEU A 157 -7.09 1.58 -1.29
CA LEU A 157 -6.13 1.68 -0.17
C LEU A 157 -6.29 0.56 0.85
N ILE A 158 -7.51 0.07 1.08
CA ILE A 158 -7.80 -0.82 2.21
C ILE A 158 -7.45 -2.26 1.87
N GLY A 159 -8.01 -2.82 0.78
CA GLY A 159 -7.75 -4.18 0.37
C GLY A 159 -6.39 -4.33 -0.27
N ASP A 160 -6.14 -3.58 -1.35
CA ASP A 160 -4.96 -3.74 -2.19
C ASP A 160 -3.67 -3.33 -1.46
N PHE A 161 -3.62 -2.12 -0.89
CA PHE A 161 -2.36 -1.60 -0.36
C PHE A 161 -2.19 -1.85 1.14
N ALA A 162 -3.12 -1.46 1.99
CA ALA A 162 -2.98 -1.67 3.43
C ALA A 162 -3.12 -3.16 3.80
N GLY A 163 -4.22 -3.81 3.40
CA GLY A 163 -4.50 -5.22 3.71
C GLY A 163 -3.68 -6.22 2.89
N GLY A 164 -3.24 -5.86 1.68
CA GLY A 164 -2.46 -6.70 0.78
C GLY A 164 -0.97 -6.39 0.82
N SER A 165 -0.57 -5.28 0.19
CA SER A 165 0.84 -4.98 -0.04
C SER A 165 1.65 -4.85 1.25
N MET A 166 1.13 -4.13 2.25
CA MET A 166 1.85 -3.97 3.52
C MET A 166 1.91 -5.28 4.30
N TYR A 167 0.87 -6.13 4.22
CA TYR A 167 0.87 -7.44 4.86
C TYR A 167 1.83 -8.42 4.18
N VAL A 168 1.91 -8.45 2.85
CA VAL A 168 2.90 -9.32 2.18
C VAL A 168 4.32 -8.85 2.46
N VAL A 169 4.58 -7.53 2.50
CA VAL A 169 5.90 -7.00 2.89
C VAL A 169 6.23 -7.38 4.32
N ALA A 170 5.32 -7.20 5.28
CA ALA A 170 5.52 -7.61 6.67
C ALA A 170 5.77 -9.13 6.78
N GLY A 171 5.02 -9.94 6.03
CA GLY A 171 5.20 -11.38 5.95
C GLY A 171 6.56 -11.79 5.39
N VAL A 172 7.01 -11.13 4.31
CA VAL A 172 8.35 -11.33 3.73
C VAL A 172 9.44 -11.01 4.74
N LEU A 173 9.37 -9.85 5.40
CA LEU A 173 10.35 -9.45 6.40
C LEU A 173 10.39 -10.42 7.59
N ALA A 174 9.23 -10.83 8.09
CA ALA A 174 9.12 -11.84 9.16
C ALA A 174 9.72 -13.18 8.73
N ALA A 175 9.45 -13.63 7.50
CA ALA A 175 10.00 -14.88 6.96
C ALA A 175 11.52 -14.80 6.78
N LEU A 176 12.06 -13.67 6.34
CA LEU A 176 13.51 -13.45 6.24
C LEU A 176 14.19 -13.45 7.61
N VAL A 177 13.58 -12.85 8.63
CA VAL A 177 14.06 -12.90 10.02
C VAL A 177 14.04 -14.34 10.53
N ALA A 178 12.93 -15.06 10.39
CA ALA A 178 12.80 -16.45 10.78
C ALA A 178 13.83 -17.34 10.07
N ARG A 179 14.09 -17.10 8.78
CA ARG A 179 15.11 -17.80 8.00
C ARG A 179 16.52 -17.63 8.57
N GLY A 180 16.82 -16.46 9.14
CA GLY A 180 18.10 -16.21 9.82
C GLY A 180 18.38 -17.22 10.95
N THR A 181 17.34 -17.70 11.62
CA THR A 181 17.41 -18.67 12.72
C THR A 181 17.23 -20.10 12.23
N THR A 182 16.26 -20.35 11.34
CA THR A 182 15.88 -21.70 10.90
C THR A 182 16.75 -22.23 9.75
N GLY A 183 17.42 -21.35 9.03
CA GLY A 183 18.13 -21.65 7.79
C GLY A 183 17.21 -21.95 6.61
N ARG A 184 15.89 -21.92 6.76
CA ARG A 184 14.89 -22.31 5.75
C ARG A 184 13.95 -21.17 5.42
N GLY A 185 13.58 -21.06 4.13
CA GLY A 185 12.50 -20.23 3.66
C GLY A 185 11.14 -20.86 3.95
N GLN A 186 10.09 -20.18 3.49
CA GLN A 186 8.70 -20.62 3.65
C GLN A 186 7.76 -19.95 2.66
N VAL A 187 6.53 -20.43 2.58
CA VAL A 187 5.45 -19.76 1.88
C VAL A 187 4.84 -18.70 2.79
N VAL A 188 4.60 -17.52 2.23
CA VAL A 188 3.80 -16.44 2.84
C VAL A 188 2.52 -16.32 2.01
N ASP A 189 1.38 -16.70 2.58
CA ASP A 189 0.05 -16.48 1.99
C ASP A 189 -0.51 -15.17 2.56
N ALA A 190 -0.58 -14.13 1.75
CA ALA A 190 -1.08 -12.82 2.13
C ALA A 190 -2.37 -12.51 1.36
N ALA A 191 -3.50 -12.83 1.99
CA ALA A 191 -4.80 -12.53 1.41
C ALA A 191 -5.25 -11.10 1.75
N MET A 192 -5.64 -10.34 0.74
CA MET A 192 -6.11 -8.96 0.93
C MET A 192 -7.34 -8.89 1.83
N VAL A 193 -8.24 -9.87 1.73
CA VAL A 193 -9.43 -9.95 2.58
C VAL A 193 -9.07 -10.16 4.05
N ASP A 194 -8.05 -10.96 4.34
CA ASP A 194 -7.61 -11.25 5.70
C ASP A 194 -6.94 -10.02 6.32
N GLY A 195 -6.06 -9.36 5.56
CA GLY A 195 -5.42 -8.13 6.01
C GLY A 195 -6.43 -7.00 6.23
N ALA A 196 -7.40 -6.83 5.33
CA ALA A 196 -8.48 -5.86 5.50
C ALA A 196 -9.32 -6.14 6.76
N ALA A 197 -9.68 -7.41 7.00
CA ALA A 197 -10.39 -7.80 8.22
C ALA A 197 -9.55 -7.54 9.49
N HIS A 198 -8.25 -7.88 9.47
CA HIS A 198 -7.34 -7.66 10.61
C HIS A 198 -7.19 -6.17 10.97
N LEU A 199 -7.24 -5.26 9.99
CA LEU A 199 -7.22 -3.82 10.25
C LEU A 199 -8.42 -3.33 11.07
N LEU A 200 -9.53 -4.06 11.09
CA LEU A 200 -10.70 -3.77 11.94
C LEU A 200 -10.63 -4.37 13.35
N THR A 201 -9.49 -4.90 13.80
CA THR A 201 -9.35 -5.57 15.11
C THR A 201 -9.91 -4.72 16.26
N MET A 202 -9.62 -3.42 16.28
CA MET A 202 -10.13 -2.51 17.31
C MET A 202 -11.67 -2.38 17.22
N VAL A 203 -12.20 -2.20 16.02
CA VAL A 203 -13.66 -2.05 15.81
C VAL A 203 -14.40 -3.32 16.24
N HIS A 204 -13.90 -4.50 15.86
CA HIS A 204 -14.46 -5.78 16.32
C HIS A 204 -14.42 -5.92 17.86
N GLY A 205 -13.33 -5.45 18.49
CA GLY A 205 -13.22 -5.40 19.95
C GLY A 205 -14.29 -4.50 20.58
N LEU A 206 -14.53 -3.33 20.00
CA LEU A 206 -15.55 -2.37 20.47
C LEU A 206 -16.98 -2.92 20.27
N VAL A 207 -17.26 -3.56 19.12
CA VAL A 207 -18.53 -4.26 18.89
C VAL A 207 -18.73 -5.34 19.95
N GLY A 208 -17.73 -6.17 20.23
CA GLY A 208 -17.80 -7.22 21.25
C GLY A 208 -18.00 -6.68 22.67
N ALA A 209 -17.54 -5.48 22.96
CA ALA A 209 -17.74 -4.79 24.23
C ALA A 209 -19.06 -4.01 24.32
N GLY A 210 -19.85 -3.96 23.24
CA GLY A 210 -21.08 -3.13 23.18
C GLY A 210 -20.82 -1.62 23.09
N ALA A 211 -19.60 -1.23 22.76
CA ALA A 211 -19.15 0.17 22.64
C ALA A 211 -19.13 0.67 21.17
N TRP A 212 -19.59 -0.13 20.24
CA TRP A 212 -19.74 0.20 18.81
C TRP A 212 -21.06 -0.35 18.28
N GLN A 213 -21.81 0.49 17.62
CA GLN A 213 -23.02 0.10 16.89
C GLN A 213 -22.62 -0.34 15.47
N ASP A 214 -23.17 -1.44 14.98
CA ASP A 214 -22.93 -1.91 13.60
C ASP A 214 -23.74 -1.07 12.58
N GLU A 215 -23.58 0.24 12.70
CA GLU A 215 -24.20 1.27 11.86
C GLU A 215 -23.13 2.34 11.55
N ARG A 216 -23.14 2.88 10.33
CA ARG A 216 -22.23 3.97 9.92
C ARG A 216 -22.64 5.30 10.49
N ALA A 217 -21.65 6.18 10.71
CA ALA A 217 -21.88 7.53 11.21
C ALA A 217 -22.68 7.59 12.52
N ALA A 218 -22.57 6.55 13.33
CA ALA A 218 -23.27 6.39 14.59
C ALA A 218 -22.31 6.26 15.80
N ASN A 219 -21.00 6.21 15.54
CA ASN A 219 -20.01 5.89 16.54
C ASN A 219 -19.02 7.04 16.74
N LEU A 220 -18.16 6.87 17.75
CA LEU A 220 -17.18 7.89 18.14
C LEU A 220 -16.17 8.23 17.03
N LEU A 221 -15.75 7.24 16.20
CA LEU A 221 -14.62 7.37 15.28
C LEU A 221 -15.03 7.20 13.78
N ASP A 222 -16.30 7.29 13.47
CA ASP A 222 -16.83 7.07 12.11
C ASP A 222 -17.61 8.27 11.54
N GLY A 223 -17.51 9.44 12.20
CA GLY A 223 -18.29 10.63 11.87
C GLY A 223 -19.60 10.74 12.66
N GLY A 224 -19.89 9.83 13.59
CA GLY A 224 -21.04 9.92 14.50
C GLY A 224 -20.87 11.02 15.54
N ALA A 225 -19.66 11.18 16.10
CA ALA A 225 -19.36 12.24 17.05
C ALA A 225 -19.05 13.58 16.34
N PRO A 226 -19.59 14.72 16.81
CA PRO A 226 -19.36 16.02 16.19
C PRO A 226 -17.90 16.50 16.28
N PHE A 227 -17.14 15.97 17.22
CA PHE A 227 -15.72 16.27 17.41
C PHE A 227 -14.78 15.26 16.72
N TYR A 228 -15.34 14.36 15.91
CA TYR A 228 -14.58 13.44 15.04
C TYR A 228 -15.30 13.32 13.71
N ASP A 229 -15.22 14.37 12.89
CA ASP A 229 -15.96 14.46 11.62
C ASP A 229 -15.31 15.47 10.65
N VAL A 230 -15.90 15.62 9.47
CA VAL A 230 -15.50 16.54 8.40
C VAL A 230 -16.56 17.63 8.23
N TYR A 231 -16.12 18.90 8.18
CA TYR A 231 -17.01 20.07 8.08
C TYR A 231 -16.74 20.88 6.84
N GLU A 232 -17.82 21.31 6.17
CA GLU A 232 -17.77 22.20 5.03
C GLU A 232 -17.54 23.66 5.48
N CYS A 233 -16.62 24.33 4.80
CA CYS A 233 -16.26 25.71 5.00
C CYS A 233 -16.97 26.66 4.02
N ALA A 234 -16.83 27.97 4.21
CA ALA A 234 -17.49 29.00 3.38
C ALA A 234 -17.17 28.90 1.87
N ASP A 235 -16.01 28.37 1.53
CA ASP A 235 -15.53 28.21 0.15
C ASP A 235 -15.88 26.83 -0.47
N GLY A 236 -16.72 26.04 0.19
CA GLY A 236 -17.09 24.68 -0.26
C GLY A 236 -15.98 23.65 -0.10
N ARG A 237 -14.85 23.99 0.52
CA ARG A 237 -13.79 23.08 0.93
C ARG A 237 -14.07 22.58 2.32
N PHE A 238 -13.22 21.66 2.81
CA PHE A 238 -13.49 20.94 4.05
C PHE A 238 -12.32 21.03 5.03
N VAL A 239 -12.65 20.97 6.32
CA VAL A 239 -11.72 20.69 7.42
C VAL A 239 -12.09 19.37 8.09
N ALA A 240 -11.11 18.63 8.59
CA ALA A 240 -11.30 17.47 9.44
C ALA A 240 -11.07 17.87 10.89
N VAL A 241 -11.89 17.35 11.79
CA VAL A 241 -11.83 17.55 13.24
C VAL A 241 -11.62 16.19 13.92
N GLY A 242 -10.71 16.14 14.90
CA GLY A 242 -10.41 14.91 15.66
C GLY A 242 -10.17 15.17 17.14
N ALA A 243 -10.92 16.10 17.77
CA ALA A 243 -10.73 16.59 19.12
C ALA A 243 -11.33 15.64 20.18
N LEU A 244 -10.73 14.45 20.33
CA LEU A 244 -11.24 13.41 21.22
C LEU A 244 -11.07 13.76 22.71
N GLU A 245 -9.89 14.16 23.12
CA GLU A 245 -9.59 14.45 24.51
C GLU A 245 -10.29 15.73 24.99
N PRO A 246 -10.73 15.81 26.26
CA PRO A 246 -11.42 17.01 26.78
C PRO A 246 -10.64 18.30 26.62
N ALA A 247 -9.31 18.27 26.71
CA ALA A 247 -8.47 19.45 26.50
C ALA A 247 -8.54 19.94 25.06
N PHE A 248 -8.45 19.04 24.08
CA PHE A 248 -8.54 19.37 22.63
C PHE A 248 -9.94 19.82 22.24
N TRP A 249 -10.98 19.20 22.86
CA TRP A 249 -12.35 19.66 22.73
C TRP A 249 -12.53 21.11 23.23
N ALA A 250 -11.96 21.45 24.39
CA ALA A 250 -12.05 22.81 24.93
C ALA A 250 -11.39 23.83 24.00
N GLU A 251 -10.24 23.51 23.41
CA GLU A 251 -9.57 24.34 22.40
C GLU A 251 -10.37 24.47 21.10
N LEU A 252 -11.00 23.37 20.64
CA LEU A 252 -11.88 23.40 19.47
C LEU A 252 -13.06 24.35 19.69
N VAL A 253 -13.81 24.19 20.79
CA VAL A 253 -14.97 25.01 21.13
C VAL A 253 -14.59 26.49 21.27
N HIS A 254 -13.47 26.75 21.94
CA HIS A 254 -12.93 28.11 22.07
C HIS A 254 -12.55 28.72 20.72
N GLY A 255 -11.82 27.98 19.89
CA GLY A 255 -11.37 28.45 18.57
C GLY A 255 -12.52 28.69 17.58
N LEU A 256 -13.58 27.91 17.69
CA LEU A 256 -14.82 28.10 16.93
C LEU A 256 -15.63 29.30 17.42
N GLY A 257 -15.42 29.73 18.68
CA GLY A 257 -16.19 30.81 19.30
C GLY A 257 -17.67 30.46 19.50
N VAL A 258 -17.98 29.18 19.69
CA VAL A 258 -19.35 28.69 19.89
C VAL A 258 -19.63 28.41 21.35
N ALA A 259 -20.88 28.62 21.77
CA ALA A 259 -21.39 28.12 23.06
C ALA A 259 -22.03 26.75 22.78
N VAL A 260 -21.61 25.74 23.53
CA VAL A 260 -22.19 24.41 23.52
C VAL A 260 -22.70 24.05 24.89
N GLU A 261 -23.86 23.40 24.94
CA GLU A 261 -24.47 22.94 26.20
C GLU A 261 -24.30 21.41 26.32
N GLY A 262 -24.13 20.93 27.56
CA GLY A 262 -23.94 19.51 27.83
C GLY A 262 -22.50 19.04 27.70
N GLU A 263 -22.30 17.77 28.02
CA GLU A 263 -20.98 17.15 28.06
C GLU A 263 -20.55 16.66 26.66
N GLN A 264 -19.25 16.67 26.38
CA GLN A 264 -18.66 16.23 25.13
C GLN A 264 -19.15 14.85 24.68
N TYR A 265 -19.21 13.90 25.59
CA TYR A 265 -19.54 12.51 25.32
C TYR A 265 -21.02 12.14 25.52
N ASP A 266 -21.88 13.13 25.83
CA ASP A 266 -23.32 12.90 25.86
C ASP A 266 -23.88 12.85 24.43
N VAL A 267 -24.18 11.67 23.96
CA VAL A 267 -24.73 11.44 22.61
C VAL A 267 -26.01 12.23 22.36
N ALA A 268 -26.81 12.52 23.40
CA ALA A 268 -28.06 13.26 23.27
C ALA A 268 -27.84 14.70 22.77
N VAL A 269 -26.71 15.33 23.07
CA VAL A 269 -26.38 16.71 22.65
C VAL A 269 -25.58 16.78 21.34
N TRP A 270 -25.08 15.67 20.81
CA TRP A 270 -24.27 15.64 19.58
C TRP A 270 -24.94 16.30 18.38
N PRO A 271 -26.26 16.15 18.12
CA PRO A 271 -26.90 16.86 17.01
C PRO A 271 -26.83 18.40 17.14
N ALA A 272 -26.96 18.94 18.36
CA ALA A 272 -26.85 20.37 18.63
C ALA A 272 -25.41 20.86 18.45
N HIS A 273 -24.42 20.12 18.98
CA HIS A 273 -23.00 20.42 18.77
C HIS A 273 -22.62 20.40 17.29
N ARG A 274 -23.05 19.39 16.54
CA ARG A 274 -22.82 19.30 15.10
C ARG A 274 -23.40 20.49 14.33
N ALA A 275 -24.62 20.92 14.68
CA ALA A 275 -25.25 22.08 14.08
C ALA A 275 -24.46 23.37 14.36
N ALA A 276 -24.01 23.57 15.61
CA ALA A 276 -23.19 24.72 16.00
C ALA A 276 -21.83 24.73 15.28
N PHE A 277 -21.13 23.60 15.20
CA PHE A 277 -19.85 23.47 14.49
C PHE A 277 -20.02 23.69 12.99
N SER A 278 -21.04 23.12 12.38
CA SER A 278 -21.33 23.31 10.96
C SER A 278 -21.61 24.78 10.63
N ALA A 279 -22.34 25.48 11.49
CA ALA A 279 -22.60 26.90 11.32
C ALA A 279 -21.31 27.74 11.47
N ALA A 280 -20.48 27.42 12.46
CA ALA A 280 -19.21 28.09 12.68
C ALA A 280 -18.25 27.89 11.49
N PHE A 281 -18.01 26.64 11.07
CA PHE A 281 -17.09 26.34 9.97
C PHE A 281 -17.50 26.99 8.66
N ARG A 282 -18.80 27.16 8.37
CA ARG A 282 -19.30 27.88 7.21
C ARG A 282 -19.07 29.41 7.24
N SER A 283 -18.59 29.97 8.35
CA SER A 283 -18.33 31.40 8.47
C SER A 283 -17.00 31.87 7.87
N ARG A 284 -16.05 30.94 7.62
CA ARG A 284 -14.72 31.24 7.05
C ARG A 284 -14.34 30.19 6.02
N THR A 285 -13.35 30.51 5.20
CA THR A 285 -12.75 29.55 4.26
C THR A 285 -11.93 28.47 4.99
N ARG A 286 -11.67 27.34 4.30
CA ARG A 286 -10.83 26.27 4.82
C ARG A 286 -9.47 26.78 5.28
N ASP A 287 -8.83 27.62 4.49
CA ASP A 287 -7.48 28.09 4.76
C ASP A 287 -7.45 29.12 5.90
N GLU A 288 -8.50 29.95 6.07
CA GLU A 288 -8.67 30.81 7.24
C GLU A 288 -8.86 30.00 8.52
N TRP A 289 -9.60 28.88 8.47
CA TRP A 289 -9.73 27.99 9.62
C TRP A 289 -8.43 27.25 9.93
N ALA A 290 -7.71 26.78 8.91
CA ALA A 290 -6.39 26.16 9.11
C ALA A 290 -5.43 27.12 9.81
N ALA A 291 -5.39 28.38 9.40
CA ALA A 291 -4.58 29.43 10.04
C ALA A 291 -5.07 29.75 11.48
N ALA A 292 -6.38 29.78 11.72
CA ALA A 292 -6.94 30.08 13.06
C ALA A 292 -6.60 29.00 14.10
N PHE A 293 -6.43 27.75 13.69
CA PHE A 293 -6.08 26.62 14.55
C PHE A 293 -4.58 26.28 14.52
N GLU A 294 -3.77 27.02 13.76
CA GLU A 294 -2.32 26.79 13.74
C GLU A 294 -1.71 26.99 15.15
N GLY A 295 -0.91 26.02 15.58
CA GLY A 295 -0.25 26.06 16.89
C GLY A 295 -1.16 25.72 18.07
N THR A 296 -2.38 25.24 17.84
CA THR A 296 -3.28 24.73 18.88
C THR A 296 -3.36 23.20 18.84
N ASP A 297 -3.85 22.61 19.92
CA ASP A 297 -4.13 21.17 20.03
C ASP A 297 -5.62 20.83 19.75
N ALA A 298 -6.36 21.72 19.08
CA ALA A 298 -7.78 21.53 18.74
C ALA A 298 -8.03 20.39 17.73
N CYS A 299 -6.97 19.76 17.22
CA CYS A 299 -7.03 18.67 16.24
C CYS A 299 -7.86 19.02 14.99
N VAL A 300 -7.69 20.22 14.46
CA VAL A 300 -8.33 20.68 13.21
C VAL A 300 -7.29 20.74 12.09
N ALA A 301 -7.60 20.13 10.93
CA ALA A 301 -6.70 20.13 9.79
C ALA A 301 -7.46 20.37 8.47
N PRO A 302 -6.86 21.07 7.49
CA PRO A 302 -7.48 21.24 6.18
C PRO A 302 -7.53 19.91 5.41
N VAL A 303 -8.65 19.57 4.79
CA VAL A 303 -8.73 18.46 3.84
C VAL A 303 -8.12 18.94 2.52
N LEU A 304 -6.93 18.45 2.24
CA LEU A 304 -6.16 18.84 1.04
C LEU A 304 -6.45 17.90 -0.13
N SER A 305 -6.46 18.44 -1.33
CA SER A 305 -6.46 17.65 -2.55
C SER A 305 -5.09 16.94 -2.75
N LEU A 306 -5.06 15.95 -3.66
CA LEU A 306 -3.82 15.24 -4.01
C LEU A 306 -2.74 16.17 -4.59
N THR A 307 -3.15 17.28 -5.20
CA THR A 307 -2.23 18.28 -5.75
C THR A 307 -1.79 19.33 -4.74
N GLU A 308 -2.56 19.59 -3.70
CA GLU A 308 -2.22 20.50 -2.61
C GLU A 308 -1.30 19.86 -1.57
N ALA A 309 -1.54 18.60 -1.23
CA ALA A 309 -0.81 17.89 -0.18
C ALA A 309 0.74 17.95 -0.32
N PRO A 310 1.34 17.80 -1.53
CA PRO A 310 2.79 17.91 -1.68
C PRO A 310 3.39 19.27 -1.33
N HIS A 311 2.57 20.31 -1.25
CA HIS A 311 2.96 21.69 -0.98
C HIS A 311 2.64 22.14 0.45
N HIS A 312 2.04 21.29 1.26
CA HIS A 312 1.77 21.60 2.66
C HIS A 312 3.08 21.77 3.44
N PRO A 313 3.27 22.88 4.21
CA PRO A 313 4.55 23.22 4.86
C PRO A 313 5.15 22.06 5.67
N HIS A 314 4.35 21.41 6.49
CA HIS A 314 4.79 20.25 7.29
C HIS A 314 5.30 19.10 6.41
N LEU A 315 4.60 18.78 5.30
CA LEU A 315 4.99 17.68 4.41
C LEU A 315 6.23 18.03 3.57
N VAL A 316 6.41 19.32 3.23
CA VAL A 316 7.61 19.84 2.57
C VAL A 316 8.81 19.74 3.50
N GLU A 317 8.72 20.29 4.71
CA GLU A 317 9.81 20.24 5.70
C GLU A 317 10.16 18.79 6.05
N ARG A 318 9.15 17.97 6.23
CA ARG A 318 9.33 16.54 6.47
C ARG A 318 9.90 15.78 5.27
N GLY A 319 9.85 16.36 4.05
CA GLY A 319 10.27 15.71 2.81
C GLY A 319 9.46 14.44 2.54
N THR A 320 8.13 14.49 2.76
CA THR A 320 7.22 13.35 2.53
C THR A 320 7.10 13.01 1.05
N PHE A 321 7.27 14.02 0.20
CA PHE A 321 7.30 13.88 -1.25
C PHE A 321 8.69 14.18 -1.78
N ALA A 322 9.06 13.53 -2.89
CA ALA A 322 10.33 13.74 -3.59
C ALA A 322 10.09 13.86 -5.09
N PRO A 323 11.03 14.44 -5.84
CA PRO A 323 11.01 14.36 -7.29
C PRO A 323 11.06 12.89 -7.74
N GLY A 324 10.07 12.49 -8.51
CA GLY A 324 9.98 11.18 -9.13
C GLY A 324 10.17 11.26 -10.66
N PRO A 325 9.83 10.20 -11.38
CA PRO A 325 9.91 10.15 -12.83
C PRO A 325 9.20 11.36 -13.50
N GLY A 326 9.89 12.01 -14.44
CA GLY A 326 9.36 13.19 -15.12
C GLY A 326 9.28 14.46 -14.27
N GLY A 327 9.97 14.51 -13.12
CA GLY A 327 10.02 15.69 -12.24
C GLY A 327 8.76 15.96 -11.43
N LYS A 328 7.78 15.06 -11.46
CA LYS A 328 6.58 15.16 -10.62
C LYS A 328 6.91 14.75 -9.18
N LEU A 329 6.29 15.44 -8.22
CA LEU A 329 6.40 15.04 -6.82
C LEU A 329 5.62 13.73 -6.60
N VAL A 330 6.30 12.76 -6.01
CA VAL A 330 5.74 11.45 -5.66
C VAL A 330 5.99 11.16 -4.18
N PRO A 331 5.12 10.38 -3.52
CA PRO A 331 5.36 9.98 -2.14
C PRO A 331 6.66 9.18 -2.00
N ARG A 332 7.46 9.48 -0.99
CA ARG A 332 8.60 8.68 -0.56
C ARG A 332 8.14 7.45 0.19
N THR A 333 8.93 6.40 0.11
CA THR A 333 8.72 5.22 0.95
C THR A 333 9.03 5.53 2.42
N GLY A 334 8.16 5.09 3.30
CA GLY A 334 8.37 5.09 4.76
C GLY A 334 8.53 3.65 5.28
N PRO A 335 8.84 3.46 6.57
CA PRO A 335 9.28 4.46 7.53
C PRO A 335 10.71 4.97 7.29
N ARG A 336 11.08 6.07 7.95
CA ARG A 336 12.46 6.57 7.94
C ARG A 336 13.28 5.81 8.96
N LEU A 337 14.39 5.25 8.51
CA LEU A 337 15.34 4.50 9.34
C LEU A 337 16.61 5.32 9.52
N SER A 338 17.03 5.52 10.76
CA SER A 338 18.16 6.39 11.08
C SER A 338 19.53 5.80 10.70
N GLY A 339 19.67 4.48 10.71
CA GLY A 339 20.92 3.78 10.44
C GLY A 339 21.03 3.24 9.01
N THR A 340 19.91 2.91 8.38
CA THR A 340 19.81 2.32 7.04
C THR A 340 18.72 3.04 6.26
N PRO A 341 18.97 4.24 5.73
CA PRO A 341 17.92 5.04 5.09
C PRO A 341 17.34 4.35 3.86
N VAL A 342 16.04 4.54 3.65
CA VAL A 342 15.35 4.09 2.44
C VAL A 342 15.84 4.87 1.22
N ARG A 343 15.80 4.25 0.05
CA ARG A 343 16.19 4.90 -1.21
C ARG A 343 15.12 5.90 -1.65
N ASP A 344 15.54 6.97 -2.29
CA ASP A 344 14.62 7.89 -2.97
C ASP A 344 13.95 7.18 -4.17
N PRO A 345 12.75 7.65 -4.59
CA PRO A 345 12.08 7.12 -5.76
C PRO A 345 12.98 7.13 -7.01
N GLY A 346 13.25 5.95 -7.54
CA GLY A 346 14.11 5.75 -8.70
C GLY A 346 13.35 5.90 -10.03
N PRO A 347 14.04 5.66 -11.16
CA PRO A 347 13.42 5.67 -12.49
C PRO A 347 12.34 4.59 -12.62
N GLU A 348 11.45 4.80 -13.57
CA GLU A 348 10.39 3.86 -13.97
C GLU A 348 10.71 3.30 -15.37
N PRO A 349 11.37 2.13 -15.48
CA PRO A 349 11.73 1.58 -16.77
C PRO A 349 10.51 1.07 -17.52
N ALA A 350 10.57 1.16 -18.87
CA ALA A 350 9.58 0.50 -19.72
C ALA A 350 9.66 -1.03 -19.55
N PRO A 351 8.58 -1.78 -19.81
CA PRO A 351 8.63 -3.24 -19.80
C PRO A 351 9.75 -3.77 -20.69
N GLY A 352 10.68 -4.54 -20.11
CA GLY A 352 11.78 -5.16 -20.85
C GLY A 352 12.97 -4.27 -21.19
N ALA A 353 12.98 -3.03 -20.73
CA ALA A 353 14.09 -2.11 -20.97
C ALA A 353 15.44 -2.64 -20.48
N ASP A 354 15.44 -3.47 -19.46
CA ASP A 354 16.64 -3.96 -18.80
C ASP A 354 16.93 -5.44 -19.12
N THR A 355 16.15 -6.10 -19.95
CA THR A 355 16.19 -7.57 -20.15
C THR A 355 17.59 -8.09 -20.43
N THR A 356 18.27 -7.57 -21.45
CA THR A 356 19.60 -8.04 -21.86
C THR A 356 20.64 -7.74 -20.76
N ALA A 357 20.68 -6.52 -20.27
CA ALA A 357 21.65 -6.09 -19.27
C ALA A 357 21.49 -6.87 -17.96
N TYR A 358 20.25 -7.06 -17.53
CA TYR A 358 19.96 -7.79 -16.29
C TYR A 358 20.39 -9.27 -16.38
N LEU A 359 20.02 -9.97 -17.45
CA LEU A 359 20.38 -11.37 -17.63
C LEU A 359 21.90 -11.58 -17.69
N LEU A 360 22.62 -10.71 -18.42
CA LEU A 360 24.09 -10.76 -18.45
C LEU A 360 24.72 -10.58 -17.06
N ALA A 361 24.20 -9.63 -16.27
CA ALA A 361 24.68 -9.39 -14.92
C ALA A 361 24.38 -10.53 -13.94
N HIS A 362 23.38 -11.40 -14.28
CA HIS A 362 22.95 -12.53 -13.46
C HIS A 362 23.35 -13.88 -14.03
N GLY A 363 24.53 -13.94 -14.66
CA GLY A 363 25.21 -15.18 -15.01
C GLY A 363 24.73 -15.84 -16.32
N PHE A 364 23.90 -15.20 -17.14
CA PHE A 364 23.61 -15.66 -18.50
C PHE A 364 24.72 -15.19 -19.44
N SER A 365 25.19 -16.05 -20.33
CA SER A 365 26.16 -15.66 -21.35
C SER A 365 25.51 -14.84 -22.47
N ALA A 366 26.31 -14.11 -23.23
CA ALA A 366 25.83 -13.34 -24.36
C ALA A 366 25.14 -14.24 -25.42
N ASP A 367 25.69 -15.45 -25.66
CA ASP A 367 25.13 -16.42 -26.61
C ASP A 367 23.78 -16.98 -26.10
N GLU A 368 23.66 -17.28 -24.80
CA GLU A 368 22.38 -17.70 -24.20
C GLU A 368 21.32 -16.60 -24.35
N VAL A 369 21.65 -15.35 -24.00
CA VAL A 369 20.70 -14.23 -24.13
C VAL A 369 20.29 -14.03 -25.60
N ALA A 370 21.23 -14.12 -26.54
CA ALA A 370 20.93 -14.02 -27.96
C ALA A 370 20.01 -15.16 -28.45
N ALA A 371 20.24 -16.40 -28.00
CA ALA A 371 19.40 -17.54 -28.31
C ALA A 371 17.98 -17.40 -27.72
N LEU A 372 17.87 -16.97 -26.45
CA LEU A 372 16.59 -16.74 -25.79
C LEU A 372 15.76 -15.64 -26.50
N ARG A 373 16.42 -14.58 -26.97
CA ARG A 373 15.78 -13.51 -27.75
C ARG A 373 15.33 -14.02 -29.12
N ALA A 374 16.18 -14.78 -29.83
CA ALA A 374 15.83 -15.36 -31.11
C ALA A 374 14.65 -16.33 -31.03
N ALA A 375 14.54 -17.07 -29.92
CA ALA A 375 13.41 -17.96 -29.63
C ALA A 375 12.15 -17.23 -29.13
N GLY A 376 12.19 -15.91 -28.91
CA GLY A 376 11.09 -15.15 -28.33
C GLY A 376 10.81 -15.42 -26.83
N ALA A 377 11.69 -16.15 -26.16
CA ALA A 377 11.58 -16.48 -24.74
C ALA A 377 11.77 -15.24 -23.86
N VAL A 378 12.58 -14.29 -24.30
CA VAL A 378 12.77 -12.99 -23.66
C VAL A 378 12.71 -11.87 -24.72
N VAL A 379 12.25 -10.67 -24.29
CA VAL A 379 12.13 -9.52 -25.18
C VAL A 379 12.91 -8.34 -24.58
N GLN A 380 13.72 -7.69 -25.42
CA GLN A 380 14.34 -6.41 -25.13
C GLN A 380 13.56 -5.32 -25.88
N THR A 381 13.03 -4.31 -25.16
CA THR A 381 12.39 -3.14 -25.75
C THR A 381 13.37 -1.99 -25.93
#